data_d9274a8a700d2163880e7ac0b1ed5d13
#
_entry.id   d9274a8a700d2163880e7ac0b1ed5d13
#
_cell.length_a   1.000
_cell.length_b   1.000
_cell.length_c   1.000
_cell.angle_alpha   90.00
_cell.angle_beta   90.00
_cell.angle_gamma   90.00
#
_symmetry.space_group_name_H-M   'P 1'
#
loop_
_entity.id
_entity.type
_entity.pdbx_description
1 polymer ?
#
loop_
_entity_poly.entity_id
_entity_poly.type
_entity_poly.pdbx_seq_one_letter_code
_entity_poly.pdbx_strand_id
1 'polypeptide(L)'
;MDINLVNEIKVALKQNDLYFINRTQDYVIVNDDYRGVIIYTPQLEYADSYTLDNTKVIIVNSFVDSENNRIVLHLETGLWYIDLNRHYSQFIKYDFESECIYILYFSVFKSEAISLFANSLMIHWDFVDNNLSFTDIDRLSSSDELTLYRNWESELKGANSIGFIDNKWIVYEEDIEIYQDNRLSYKLPMKYSKWYRFDMDGDYFIAIDESILILTSLSNTRNRLKKIYVDNESCFGAVLIHDKHFSYLVVLISNERTGASCLRSYNISN
;
A
#
# COMPACT_ATOMS: atom_id res chain seq x y z
N MET A 1 11.43 19.60 -11.64
CA MET A 1 10.47 18.49 -11.59
C MET A 1 9.14 19.01 -12.13
N ASP A 2 8.74 18.50 -13.25
CA ASP A 2 7.50 18.82 -13.91
C ASP A 2 6.51 17.66 -13.73
N ILE A 3 5.22 18.00 -13.61
CA ILE A 3 4.14 17.03 -13.44
C ILE A 3 3.06 17.35 -14.44
N ASN A 4 2.80 16.37 -15.28
CA ASN A 4 1.84 16.51 -16.35
C ASN A 4 0.72 15.48 -16.17
N LEU A 5 -0.53 15.95 -16.15
CA LEU A 5 -1.70 15.08 -16.13
C LEU A 5 -1.72 14.21 -17.38
N VAL A 6 -1.79 12.90 -17.19
CA VAL A 6 -1.87 11.89 -18.25
C VAL A 6 -3.32 11.50 -18.49
N ASN A 7 -4.04 11.17 -17.41
CA ASN A 7 -5.41 10.70 -17.49
C ASN A 7 -6.18 10.99 -16.19
N GLU A 8 -7.51 11.04 -16.32
CA GLU A 8 -8.41 11.21 -15.18
C GLU A 8 -9.64 10.32 -15.34
N ILE A 9 -9.99 9.57 -14.29
CA ILE A 9 -11.22 8.80 -14.19
C ILE A 9 -12.07 9.41 -13.07
N LYS A 10 -13.30 9.85 -13.39
CA LYS A 10 -14.25 10.38 -12.43
C LYS A 10 -15.32 9.35 -12.11
N VAL A 11 -15.53 9.12 -10.82
CA VAL A 11 -16.51 8.17 -10.32
C VAL A 11 -17.43 8.86 -9.34
N ALA A 12 -18.73 8.86 -9.62
CA ALA A 12 -19.71 9.39 -8.69
C ALA A 12 -19.86 8.45 -7.48
N LEU A 13 -19.99 8.99 -6.27
CA LEU A 13 -20.16 8.23 -5.02
C LEU A 13 -21.28 7.18 -5.09
N LYS A 14 -22.35 7.47 -5.82
CA LYS A 14 -23.45 6.53 -6.07
C LYS A 14 -23.08 5.32 -6.93
N GLN A 15 -21.96 5.41 -7.65
CA GLN A 15 -21.48 4.35 -8.53
C GLN A 15 -20.41 3.51 -7.86
N ASN A 16 -19.51 4.16 -7.13
CA ASN A 16 -18.41 3.48 -6.44
C ASN A 16 -17.86 4.38 -5.32
N ASP A 17 -17.77 3.83 -4.11
CA ASP A 17 -17.11 4.46 -2.98
C ASP A 17 -15.62 4.07 -3.00
N LEU A 18 -14.78 4.93 -3.58
CA LEU A 18 -13.35 4.70 -3.67
C LEU A 18 -12.65 5.19 -2.39
N TYR A 19 -12.11 4.26 -1.61
CA TYR A 19 -11.44 4.54 -0.35
C TYR A 19 -10.06 3.90 -0.22
N PHE A 20 -9.70 3.00 -1.15
CA PHE A 20 -8.47 2.25 -1.13
C PHE A 20 -7.70 2.41 -2.45
N ILE A 21 -6.41 2.66 -2.35
CA ILE A 21 -5.45 2.61 -3.46
C ILE A 21 -4.16 1.97 -2.96
N ASN A 22 -3.61 1.07 -3.74
CA ASN A 22 -2.28 0.50 -3.58
C ASN A 22 -1.68 0.18 -4.95
N ARG A 23 -0.47 -0.32 -5.01
CA ARG A 23 0.22 -0.65 -6.24
C ARG A 23 1.04 -1.93 -6.15
N THR A 24 1.33 -2.51 -7.29
CA THR A 24 2.46 -3.40 -7.52
C THR A 24 3.48 -2.70 -8.44
N GLN A 25 4.45 -3.43 -8.96
CA GLN A 25 5.42 -2.84 -9.89
C GLN A 25 4.76 -2.28 -11.16
N ASP A 26 3.76 -2.98 -11.70
CA ASP A 26 3.18 -2.66 -13.01
C ASP A 26 1.74 -2.14 -12.94
N TYR A 27 1.08 -2.23 -11.79
CA TYR A 27 -0.36 -1.99 -11.69
C TYR A 27 -0.75 -1.12 -10.50
N VAL A 28 -1.81 -0.35 -10.70
CA VAL A 28 -2.56 0.37 -9.67
C VAL A 28 -3.79 -0.44 -9.30
N ILE A 29 -4.02 -0.62 -8.02
CA ILE A 29 -5.11 -1.40 -7.45
C ILE A 29 -6.01 -0.47 -6.66
N VAL A 30 -7.29 -0.40 -7.00
CA VAL A 30 -8.28 0.38 -6.27
C VAL A 30 -9.48 -0.51 -5.91
N ASN A 31 -10.20 -0.18 -4.86
CA ASN A 31 -11.42 -0.89 -4.53
C ASN A 31 -12.53 -0.65 -5.57
N ASP A 32 -13.36 -1.67 -5.81
CA ASP A 32 -14.59 -1.57 -6.58
C ASP A 32 -15.80 -1.52 -5.63
N ASP A 33 -16.08 -0.37 -5.06
CA ASP A 33 -17.05 -0.20 -4.00
C ASP A 33 -16.77 -1.19 -2.85
N TYR A 34 -17.71 -2.07 -2.52
CA TYR A 34 -17.55 -3.17 -1.56
C TYR A 34 -17.64 -4.55 -2.22
N ARG A 35 -17.37 -4.64 -3.53
CA ARG A 35 -17.48 -5.88 -4.32
C ARG A 35 -16.15 -6.53 -4.58
N GLY A 36 -15.09 -5.74 -4.67
CA GLY A 36 -13.78 -6.24 -5.03
C GLY A 36 -12.76 -5.15 -5.29
N VAL A 37 -11.90 -5.37 -6.27
CA VAL A 37 -10.88 -4.43 -6.72
C VAL A 37 -10.86 -4.34 -8.25
N ILE A 38 -10.50 -3.16 -8.73
CA ILE A 38 -10.21 -2.88 -10.14
C ILE A 38 -8.72 -2.62 -10.27
N ILE A 39 -8.15 -3.16 -11.33
CA ILE A 39 -6.74 -3.06 -11.66
C ILE A 39 -6.58 -2.14 -12.87
N TYR A 40 -5.70 -1.16 -12.73
CA TYR A 40 -5.36 -0.24 -13.81
C TYR A 40 -3.86 -0.28 -14.11
N THR A 41 -3.50 0.09 -15.33
CA THR A 41 -2.13 0.48 -15.64
C THR A 41 -1.78 1.82 -14.96
N PRO A 42 -0.51 2.23 -14.88
CA PRO A 42 -0.14 3.55 -14.38
C PRO A 42 -0.79 4.72 -15.13
N GLN A 43 -1.17 4.50 -16.40
CA GLN A 43 -1.88 5.47 -17.24
C GLN A 43 -3.40 5.46 -17.02
N LEU A 44 -3.89 4.67 -16.07
CA LEU A 44 -5.32 4.47 -15.78
C LEU A 44 -6.10 3.80 -16.92
N GLU A 45 -5.46 2.95 -17.69
CA GLU A 45 -6.13 2.03 -18.58
C GLU A 45 -6.60 0.81 -17.79
N TYR A 46 -7.83 0.38 -17.99
CA TYR A 46 -8.36 -0.84 -17.35
C TYR A 46 -7.54 -2.07 -17.74
N ALA A 47 -7.06 -2.80 -16.77
CA ALA A 47 -6.30 -4.03 -16.97
C ALA A 47 -7.12 -5.27 -16.59
N ASP A 48 -7.72 -5.29 -15.39
CA ASP A 48 -8.45 -6.44 -14.86
C ASP A 48 -9.38 -6.02 -13.71
N SER A 49 -10.18 -6.96 -13.21
CA SER A 49 -10.95 -6.79 -11.96
C SER A 49 -11.19 -8.13 -11.27
N TYR A 50 -11.22 -8.08 -9.94
CA TYR A 50 -11.48 -9.25 -9.11
C TYR A 50 -12.62 -8.96 -8.15
N THR A 51 -13.54 -9.91 -8.00
CA THR A 51 -14.70 -9.82 -7.11
C THR A 51 -14.81 -11.04 -6.23
N LEU A 52 -15.42 -10.88 -5.06
CA LEU A 52 -15.79 -11.99 -4.17
C LEU A 52 -17.32 -12.11 -4.12
N ASP A 53 -17.83 -13.23 -4.61
CA ASP A 53 -19.26 -13.50 -4.60
C ASP A 53 -19.79 -13.60 -3.16
N ASN A 54 -20.93 -12.98 -2.91
CA ASN A 54 -21.63 -12.98 -1.62
C ASN A 54 -20.81 -12.51 -0.41
N THR A 55 -19.71 -11.80 -0.65
CA THR A 55 -18.86 -11.27 0.42
C THR A 55 -18.74 -9.75 0.24
N LYS A 56 -19.08 -9.01 1.30
CA LYS A 56 -18.79 -7.57 1.33
C LYS A 56 -17.27 -7.40 1.51
N VAL A 57 -16.62 -6.81 0.53
CA VAL A 57 -15.19 -6.57 0.53
C VAL A 57 -14.89 -5.24 1.25
N ILE A 58 -14.46 -5.33 2.51
CA ILE A 58 -13.96 -4.18 3.26
C ILE A 58 -12.47 -4.41 3.49
N ILE A 59 -11.66 -3.64 2.79
CA ILE A 59 -10.20 -3.74 2.86
C ILE A 59 -9.73 -2.99 4.10
N VAL A 60 -9.16 -3.72 5.05
CA VAL A 60 -8.61 -3.19 6.31
C VAL A 60 -7.12 -2.84 6.11
N ASN A 61 -6.39 -3.71 5.43
CA ASN A 61 -4.98 -3.55 5.14
C ASN A 61 -4.60 -4.30 3.85
N SER A 62 -3.39 -4.12 3.37
CA SER A 62 -2.86 -4.84 2.21
C SER A 62 -1.36 -5.04 2.31
N PHE A 63 -0.89 -6.15 1.78
CA PHE A 63 0.51 -6.55 1.73
C PHE A 63 0.87 -6.85 0.28
N VAL A 64 1.96 -6.29 -0.19
CA VAL A 64 2.32 -6.33 -1.61
C VAL A 64 3.70 -6.98 -1.79
N ASP A 65 3.77 -7.88 -2.74
CA ASP A 65 5.00 -8.34 -3.37
C ASP A 65 5.09 -7.64 -4.73
N SER A 66 5.70 -6.47 -4.71
CA SER A 66 5.68 -5.54 -5.84
C SER A 66 6.32 -6.14 -7.09
N GLU A 67 7.48 -6.78 -6.95
CA GLU A 67 8.25 -7.35 -8.06
C GLU A 67 7.53 -8.49 -8.78
N ASN A 68 6.69 -9.24 -8.05
CA ASN A 68 5.94 -10.36 -8.61
C ASN A 68 4.48 -10.03 -8.94
N ASN A 69 4.08 -8.77 -8.84
CA ASN A 69 2.71 -8.31 -9.07
C ASN A 69 1.65 -9.10 -8.25
N ARG A 70 1.95 -9.35 -6.98
CA ARG A 70 1.06 -10.07 -6.06
C ARG A 70 0.64 -9.18 -4.91
N ILE A 71 -0.59 -9.36 -4.46
CA ILE A 71 -1.13 -8.66 -3.30
C ILE A 71 -1.95 -9.61 -2.43
N VAL A 72 -1.85 -9.45 -1.12
CA VAL A 72 -2.79 -10.00 -0.16
C VAL A 72 -3.57 -8.86 0.46
N LEU A 73 -4.87 -8.87 0.29
CA LEU A 73 -5.80 -7.96 0.93
C LEU A 73 -6.29 -8.57 2.24
N HIS A 74 -6.09 -7.84 3.32
CA HIS A 74 -6.68 -8.18 4.61
C HIS A 74 -8.07 -7.57 4.67
N LEU A 75 -9.07 -8.43 4.70
CA LEU A 75 -10.48 -8.08 4.81
C LEU A 75 -10.98 -8.31 6.24
N GLU A 76 -12.08 -7.69 6.62
CA GLU A 76 -12.72 -7.99 7.91
C GLU A 76 -13.04 -9.48 8.10
N THR A 77 -13.27 -10.20 7.03
CA THR A 77 -13.72 -11.60 7.04
C THR A 77 -12.65 -12.62 6.69
N GLY A 78 -11.46 -12.20 6.28
CA GLY A 78 -10.42 -13.14 5.84
C GLY A 78 -9.27 -12.48 5.09
N LEU A 79 -8.51 -13.30 4.39
CA LEU A 79 -7.41 -12.89 3.53
C LEU A 79 -7.74 -13.20 2.07
N TRP A 80 -7.44 -12.28 1.19
CA TRP A 80 -7.65 -12.42 -0.25
C TRP A 80 -6.35 -12.21 -1.01
N TYR A 81 -5.80 -13.29 -1.55
CA TYR A 81 -4.62 -13.31 -2.40
C TYR A 81 -5.00 -13.07 -3.85
N ILE A 82 -4.26 -12.22 -4.54
CA ILE A 82 -4.40 -11.93 -5.96
C ILE A 82 -3.00 -11.95 -6.60
N ASP A 83 -2.84 -12.76 -7.65
CA ASP A 83 -1.65 -12.84 -8.50
C ASP A 83 -2.03 -12.27 -9.88
N LEU A 84 -1.59 -11.04 -10.14
CA LEU A 84 -1.93 -10.32 -11.37
C LEU A 84 -1.27 -10.92 -12.61
N ASN A 85 -0.08 -11.50 -12.46
CA ASN A 85 0.63 -12.13 -13.58
C ASN A 85 -0.03 -13.43 -14.02
N ARG A 86 -0.67 -14.15 -13.09
CA ARG A 86 -1.36 -15.42 -13.35
C ARG A 86 -2.86 -15.25 -13.59
N HIS A 87 -3.42 -14.05 -13.46
CA HIS A 87 -4.86 -13.80 -13.47
C HIS A 87 -5.60 -14.72 -12.50
N TYR A 88 -5.05 -14.84 -11.29
CA TYR A 88 -5.54 -15.79 -10.29
C TYR A 88 -5.85 -15.07 -8.98
N SER A 89 -6.95 -15.49 -8.34
CA SER A 89 -7.22 -15.04 -6.96
C SER A 89 -7.76 -16.16 -6.10
N GLN A 90 -7.50 -16.09 -4.82
CA GLN A 90 -7.90 -17.05 -3.82
C GLN A 90 -8.28 -16.35 -2.53
N PHE A 91 -9.41 -16.72 -1.96
CA PHE A 91 -9.88 -16.17 -0.69
C PHE A 91 -9.91 -17.27 0.38
N ILE A 92 -9.45 -16.94 1.58
CA ILE A 92 -9.60 -17.77 2.76
C ILE A 92 -10.30 -16.98 3.86
N LYS A 93 -11.42 -17.55 4.32
CA LYS A 93 -12.20 -16.95 5.41
C LYS A 93 -11.56 -17.27 6.75
N TYR A 94 -11.59 -16.32 7.67
CA TYR A 94 -11.27 -16.60 9.06
C TYR A 94 -12.34 -17.51 9.68
N ASP A 95 -11.90 -18.59 10.29
CA ASP A 95 -12.77 -19.51 11.04
C ASP A 95 -12.75 -19.10 12.54
N PHE A 96 -13.27 -17.91 12.82
CA PHE A 96 -13.34 -17.40 14.19
C PHE A 96 -14.76 -17.05 14.59
N GLU A 97 -15.19 -17.60 15.71
CA GLU A 97 -16.38 -17.15 16.43
C GLU A 97 -16.14 -15.86 17.24
N SER A 98 -14.95 -15.29 17.24
CA SER A 98 -14.60 -14.15 18.08
C SER A 98 -14.17 -12.92 17.29
N GLU A 99 -14.59 -11.76 17.78
CA GLU A 99 -14.42 -10.39 17.29
C GLU A 99 -12.97 -9.89 17.22
N CYS A 100 -11.97 -10.76 17.15
CA CYS A 100 -10.57 -10.37 17.09
C CYS A 100 -10.16 -10.06 15.64
N ILE A 101 -10.38 -8.82 15.22
CA ILE A 101 -9.70 -8.26 14.05
C ILE A 101 -8.22 -8.11 14.43
N TYR A 102 -7.37 -8.98 13.90
CA TYR A 102 -5.94 -8.85 14.09
C TYR A 102 -5.44 -7.65 13.27
N ILE A 103 -4.76 -6.73 13.95
CA ILE A 103 -4.01 -5.68 13.25
C ILE A 103 -2.72 -6.31 12.75
N LEU A 104 -2.70 -6.65 11.48
CA LEU A 104 -1.53 -7.16 10.78
C LEU A 104 -0.72 -5.99 10.24
N TYR A 105 0.59 -5.99 10.43
CA TYR A 105 1.44 -4.84 10.10
C TYR A 105 2.76 -5.19 9.40
N PHE A 106 3.14 -6.46 9.37
CA PHE A 106 4.34 -6.91 8.68
C PHE A 106 4.07 -8.20 7.90
N SER A 107 4.72 -8.37 6.77
CA SER A 107 4.56 -9.55 5.92
C SER A 107 5.87 -10.01 5.31
N VAL A 108 5.97 -11.31 5.09
CA VAL A 108 7.04 -11.93 4.33
C VAL A 108 6.41 -12.82 3.27
N PHE A 109 6.56 -12.44 2.00
CA PHE A 109 6.14 -13.26 0.87
C PHE A 109 7.17 -14.33 0.55
N LYS A 110 6.68 -15.52 0.20
CA LYS A 110 7.41 -16.60 -0.46
C LYS A 110 6.75 -16.91 -1.82
N SER A 111 7.32 -17.81 -2.59
CA SER A 111 6.73 -18.20 -3.89
C SER A 111 5.29 -18.68 -3.76
N GLU A 112 4.99 -19.49 -2.74
CA GLU A 112 3.73 -20.21 -2.60
C GLU A 112 3.05 -19.95 -1.24
N ALA A 113 3.51 -18.97 -0.47
CA ALA A 113 2.99 -18.66 0.85
C ALA A 113 3.23 -17.21 1.25
N ILE A 114 2.54 -16.77 2.30
CA ILE A 114 2.80 -15.52 3.00
C ILE A 114 2.78 -15.75 4.51
N SER A 115 3.69 -15.10 5.21
CA SER A 115 3.65 -14.99 6.67
C SER A 115 3.32 -13.55 7.05
N LEU A 116 2.24 -13.38 7.82
CA LEU A 116 1.73 -12.11 8.30
C LEU A 116 1.90 -12.03 9.81
N PHE A 117 2.30 -10.88 10.32
CA PHE A 117 2.62 -10.69 11.73
C PHE A 117 1.73 -9.64 12.38
N ALA A 118 1.21 -10.00 13.55
CA ALA A 118 0.60 -9.12 14.54
C ALA A 118 1.50 -9.09 15.79
N ASN A 119 1.12 -8.36 16.84
CA ASN A 119 1.97 -8.16 18.04
C ASN A 119 2.47 -9.46 18.71
N SER A 120 1.66 -10.51 18.73
CA SER A 120 2.02 -11.78 19.37
C SER A 120 1.71 -12.99 18.51
N LEU A 121 1.25 -12.78 17.28
CA LEU A 121 0.72 -13.83 16.43
C LEU A 121 1.34 -13.75 15.04
N MET A 122 1.75 -14.90 14.52
CA MET A 122 2.05 -15.09 13.10
C MET A 122 0.91 -15.86 12.45
N ILE A 123 0.41 -15.34 11.34
CA ILE A 123 -0.51 -16.02 10.45
C ILE A 123 0.29 -16.48 9.24
N HIS A 124 0.31 -17.77 9.00
CA HIS A 124 0.93 -18.35 7.80
C HIS A 124 -0.15 -18.90 6.88
N TRP A 125 -0.14 -18.47 5.64
CA TRP A 125 -1.04 -18.93 4.59
C TRP A 125 -0.26 -19.58 3.45
N ASP A 126 -0.45 -20.88 3.30
CA ASP A 126 0.01 -21.67 2.16
C ASP A 126 -1.01 -21.53 1.02
N PHE A 127 -0.58 -21.02 -0.12
CA PHE A 127 -1.47 -20.78 -1.26
C PHE A 127 -1.78 -22.07 -2.04
N VAL A 128 -0.91 -23.09 -1.98
CA VAL A 128 -1.10 -24.36 -2.71
C VAL A 128 -2.16 -25.19 -2.04
N ASP A 129 -2.01 -25.40 -0.74
CA ASP A 129 -2.94 -26.22 0.05
C ASP A 129 -4.15 -25.41 0.54
N ASN A 130 -4.16 -24.12 0.32
CA ASN A 130 -5.14 -23.17 0.86
C ASN A 130 -5.32 -23.33 2.37
N ASN A 131 -4.21 -23.47 3.08
CA ASN A 131 -4.19 -23.71 4.51
C ASN A 131 -3.70 -22.50 5.28
N LEU A 132 -4.51 -22.09 6.26
CA LEU A 132 -4.21 -20.98 7.16
C LEU A 132 -3.86 -21.53 8.54
N SER A 133 -2.70 -21.17 9.03
CA SER A 133 -2.26 -21.53 10.38
C SER A 133 -1.92 -20.30 11.21
N PHE A 134 -2.15 -20.43 12.51
CA PHE A 134 -1.96 -19.37 13.51
C PHE A 134 -0.96 -19.87 14.54
N THR A 135 0.08 -19.11 14.77
CA THR A 135 1.13 -19.49 15.70
C THR A 135 1.50 -18.31 16.60
N ASP A 136 1.53 -18.55 17.89
CA ASP A 136 2.07 -17.61 18.86
C ASP A 136 3.57 -17.39 18.57
N ILE A 137 4.00 -16.14 18.42
CA ILE A 137 5.37 -15.78 18.07
C ILE A 137 6.37 -16.29 19.12
N ASP A 138 5.98 -16.33 20.38
CA ASP A 138 6.84 -16.82 21.47
C ASP A 138 7.07 -18.33 21.40
N ARG A 139 6.25 -19.07 20.67
CA ARG A 139 6.36 -20.52 20.46
C ARG A 139 7.08 -20.91 19.18
N LEU A 140 7.38 -19.94 18.31
CA LEU A 140 8.11 -20.21 17.08
C LEU A 140 9.57 -20.56 17.37
N SER A 141 10.03 -21.67 16.82
CA SER A 141 11.45 -21.92 16.63
C SER A 141 12.00 -20.89 15.62
N SER A 142 13.30 -20.58 15.70
CA SER A 142 13.92 -19.60 14.79
C SER A 142 13.65 -19.98 13.33
N SER A 143 12.97 -19.10 12.60
CA SER A 143 12.79 -19.16 11.15
C SER A 143 13.31 -17.87 10.51
N ASP A 144 13.56 -17.89 9.20
CA ASP A 144 14.03 -16.70 8.50
C ASP A 144 13.00 -15.58 8.61
N GLU A 145 11.70 -15.89 8.52
CA GLU A 145 10.60 -14.92 8.65
C GLU A 145 10.56 -14.29 10.03
N LEU A 146 10.72 -15.11 11.07
CA LEU A 146 10.76 -14.62 12.45
C LEU A 146 11.98 -13.74 12.68
N THR A 147 13.12 -14.06 12.07
CA THR A 147 14.33 -13.26 12.13
C THR A 147 14.11 -11.91 11.46
N LEU A 148 13.50 -11.88 10.28
CA LEU A 148 13.12 -10.64 9.58
C LEU A 148 12.16 -9.80 10.42
N TYR A 149 11.13 -10.42 10.99
CA TYR A 149 10.17 -9.74 11.87
C TYR A 149 10.85 -9.15 13.12
N ARG A 150 11.71 -9.91 13.80
CA ARG A 150 12.42 -9.45 15.01
C ARG A 150 13.40 -8.32 14.70
N ASN A 151 14.08 -8.38 13.56
CA ASN A 151 14.92 -7.28 13.11
C ASN A 151 14.08 -6.03 12.91
N TRP A 152 12.97 -6.15 12.21
CA TRP A 152 12.00 -5.07 12.00
C TRP A 152 11.48 -4.52 13.35
N GLU A 153 11.02 -5.37 14.25
CA GLU A 153 10.55 -4.97 15.59
C GLU A 153 11.65 -4.28 16.42
N SER A 154 12.90 -4.69 16.28
CA SER A 154 14.03 -4.09 17.01
C SER A 154 14.36 -2.68 16.52
N GLU A 155 14.20 -2.41 15.23
CA GLU A 155 14.38 -1.09 14.64
C GLU A 155 13.25 -0.12 15.04
N LEU A 156 12.07 -0.68 15.40
CA LEU A 156 10.88 0.09 15.83
C LEU A 156 11.02 0.73 17.21
N LYS A 157 11.95 0.27 18.04
CA LYS A 157 12.05 0.71 19.46
C LYS A 157 12.36 2.20 19.54
N GLY A 158 11.32 3.01 19.70
CA GLY A 158 11.39 4.47 19.87
C GLY A 158 10.86 5.29 18.71
N ALA A 159 10.52 4.69 17.59
CA ALA A 159 9.97 5.41 16.46
C ALA A 159 8.45 5.62 16.59
N ASN A 160 7.98 6.82 16.29
CA ASN A 160 6.57 7.18 16.40
C ASN A 160 5.70 6.57 15.30
N SER A 161 6.30 6.22 14.17
CA SER A 161 5.63 5.54 13.06
C SER A 161 6.63 4.99 12.05
N ILE A 162 6.32 3.86 11.42
CA ILE A 162 7.17 3.20 10.45
C ILE A 162 6.34 2.69 9.28
N GLY A 163 6.91 2.87 8.09
CA GLY A 163 6.49 2.19 6.88
C GLY A 163 7.61 1.30 6.35
N PHE A 164 7.25 0.24 5.64
CA PHE A 164 8.17 -0.60 4.92
C PHE A 164 7.71 -0.70 3.46
N ILE A 165 8.54 -0.25 2.56
CA ILE A 165 8.22 -0.18 1.13
C ILE A 165 9.47 -0.59 0.35
N ASP A 166 9.34 -1.56 -0.54
CA ASP A 166 10.41 -2.01 -1.46
C ASP A 166 11.75 -2.23 -0.74
N ASN A 167 11.75 -3.04 0.34
CA ASN A 167 12.92 -3.34 1.18
C ASN A 167 13.58 -2.12 1.85
N LYS A 168 12.86 -1.03 1.99
CA LYS A 168 13.32 0.17 2.71
C LYS A 168 12.43 0.47 3.90
N TRP A 169 13.05 0.92 4.97
CA TRP A 169 12.39 1.35 6.20
C TRP A 169 12.18 2.84 6.18
N ILE A 170 10.98 3.28 6.54
CA ILE A 170 10.65 4.69 6.66
C ILE A 170 10.31 4.94 8.12
N VAL A 171 11.16 5.71 8.76
CA VAL A 171 11.07 6.05 10.18
C VAL A 171 10.85 7.54 10.32
N TYR A 172 10.05 7.97 11.27
CA TYR A 172 10.03 9.37 11.65
C TYR A 172 9.95 9.60 13.14
N GLU A 173 10.79 10.49 13.56
CA GLU A 173 10.76 11.11 14.88
C GLU A 173 10.45 12.60 14.72
N GLU A 174 11.42 13.38 14.24
CA GLU A 174 11.28 14.80 13.91
C GLU A 174 11.27 15.03 12.39
N ASP A 175 12.04 14.23 11.66
CA ASP A 175 12.15 14.19 10.21
C ASP A 175 11.79 12.79 9.69
N ILE A 176 11.52 12.68 8.39
CA ILE A 176 11.39 11.37 7.75
C ILE A 176 12.78 10.85 7.42
N GLU A 177 13.11 9.68 7.93
CA GLU A 177 14.36 8.98 7.67
C GLU A 177 14.08 7.69 6.91
N ILE A 178 14.82 7.45 5.82
CA ILE A 178 14.70 6.28 4.97
C ILE A 178 15.96 5.46 5.10
N TYR A 179 15.80 4.22 5.55
CA TYR A 179 16.88 3.27 5.74
C TYR A 179 16.82 2.18 4.68
N GLN A 180 17.98 1.79 4.18
CA GLN A 180 18.15 0.62 3.32
C GLN A 180 19.33 -0.20 3.86
N ASP A 181 19.15 -1.51 4.01
CA ASP A 181 20.15 -2.43 4.58
C ASP A 181 20.71 -1.92 5.93
N ASN A 182 19.82 -1.45 6.81
CA ASN A 182 20.13 -0.87 8.12
C ASN A 182 21.06 0.36 8.07
N ARG A 183 21.10 1.05 6.94
CA ARG A 183 21.86 2.31 6.77
C ARG A 183 20.93 3.44 6.38
N LEU A 184 21.11 4.58 7.05
CA LEU A 184 20.40 5.80 6.66
C LEU A 184 20.77 6.19 5.23
N SER A 185 19.79 6.12 4.32
CA SER A 185 19.97 6.44 2.91
C SER A 185 19.54 7.88 2.62
N TYR A 186 18.43 8.31 3.21
CA TYR A 186 17.89 9.65 3.00
C TYR A 186 17.31 10.21 4.29
N LYS A 187 17.44 11.54 4.45
CA LYS A 187 16.76 12.30 5.50
C LYS A 187 15.99 13.46 4.87
N LEU A 188 14.68 13.45 5.07
CA LEU A 188 13.77 14.46 4.53
C LEU A 188 13.31 15.35 5.68
N PRO A 189 13.65 16.66 5.66
CA PRO A 189 13.25 17.60 6.70
C PRO A 189 11.76 17.93 6.54
N MET A 190 10.90 17.07 7.07
CA MET A 190 9.44 17.21 7.03
C MET A 190 8.91 17.15 8.45
N LYS A 191 8.14 18.18 8.85
CA LYS A 191 7.47 18.14 10.12
C LYS A 191 6.42 17.03 10.13
N TYR A 192 6.45 16.24 11.18
CA TYR A 192 5.58 15.13 11.43
C TYR A 192 4.09 15.54 11.54
N SER A 193 3.22 14.77 10.89
CA SER A 193 1.79 14.71 11.16
C SER A 193 1.38 13.28 11.45
N LYS A 194 0.40 13.06 12.32
CA LYS A 194 -0.07 11.74 12.77
C LYS A 194 -0.61 10.83 11.64
N TRP A 195 -0.86 11.39 10.46
CA TRP A 195 -1.65 10.76 9.41
C TRP A 195 -0.91 10.58 8.09
N TYR A 196 0.43 10.65 8.11
CA TYR A 196 1.18 10.43 6.88
C TYR A 196 0.92 9.02 6.33
N ARG A 197 0.47 9.00 5.09
CA ARG A 197 0.59 7.86 4.22
C ARG A 197 1.73 8.14 3.27
N PHE A 198 2.50 7.13 2.93
CA PHE A 198 3.61 7.30 1.98
C PHE A 198 3.60 6.22 0.94
N ASP A 199 4.29 6.55 -0.14
CA ASP A 199 4.82 5.59 -1.08
C ASP A 199 6.17 6.08 -1.60
N MET A 200 6.95 5.17 -2.16
CA MET A 200 8.26 5.45 -2.71
C MET A 200 8.53 4.52 -3.86
N ASP A 201 9.01 5.09 -4.97
CA ASP A 201 9.46 4.30 -6.11
C ASP A 201 10.57 5.06 -6.86
N GLY A 202 11.63 4.34 -7.22
CA GLY A 202 12.81 4.91 -7.84
C GLY A 202 13.41 6.07 -7.03
N ASP A 203 13.50 7.26 -7.63
CA ASP A 203 14.01 8.48 -7.00
C ASP A 203 12.93 9.32 -6.33
N TYR A 204 11.68 8.88 -6.31
CA TYR A 204 10.58 9.68 -5.80
C TYR A 204 10.00 9.13 -4.51
N PHE A 205 9.60 10.05 -3.64
CA PHE A 205 8.92 9.78 -2.39
C PHE A 205 7.70 10.68 -2.27
N ILE A 206 6.57 10.10 -1.85
CA ILE A 206 5.36 10.86 -1.52
C ILE A 206 4.99 10.70 -0.07
N ALA A 207 4.47 11.78 0.50
CA ALA A 207 3.80 11.77 1.79
C ALA A 207 2.47 12.51 1.68
N ILE A 208 1.44 11.98 2.33
CA ILE A 208 0.10 12.54 2.33
C ILE A 208 -0.29 12.86 3.77
N ASP A 209 -0.64 14.12 3.99
CA ASP A 209 -1.20 14.63 5.23
C ASP A 209 -2.59 15.20 4.95
N GLU A 210 -3.64 14.49 5.36
CA GLU A 210 -5.07 14.81 5.18
C GLU A 210 -5.46 15.46 3.84
N SER A 211 -4.87 16.61 3.54
CA SER A 211 -5.18 17.40 2.35
C SER A 211 -3.95 17.85 1.56
N ILE A 212 -2.77 17.50 2.01
CA ILE A 212 -1.50 17.93 1.38
C ILE A 212 -0.75 16.72 0.87
N LEU A 213 -0.58 16.66 -0.44
CA LEU A 213 0.33 15.72 -1.06
C LEU A 213 1.69 16.39 -1.26
N ILE A 214 2.72 15.78 -0.70
CA ILE A 214 4.11 16.18 -0.87
C ILE A 214 4.81 15.12 -1.70
N LEU A 215 5.30 15.49 -2.87
CA LEU A 215 6.19 14.67 -3.68
C LEU A 215 7.59 15.27 -3.62
N THR A 216 8.60 14.49 -3.43
CA THR A 216 9.99 14.96 -3.46
C THR A 216 10.86 13.98 -4.23
N SER A 217 11.90 14.49 -4.90
CA SER A 217 12.98 13.66 -5.42
C SER A 217 13.96 13.39 -4.26
N LEU A 218 14.37 12.15 -4.11
CA LEU A 218 15.32 11.72 -3.08
C LEU A 218 16.73 12.23 -3.37
N SER A 219 17.10 12.31 -4.65
CA SER A 219 18.38 12.87 -5.10
C SER A 219 18.41 14.38 -5.03
N ASN A 220 17.27 15.07 -5.09
CA ASN A 220 17.16 16.52 -5.05
C ASN A 220 16.01 17.00 -4.15
N THR A 221 16.21 16.94 -2.85
CA THR A 221 15.23 17.32 -1.82
C THR A 221 14.80 18.80 -1.84
N ARG A 222 15.45 19.64 -2.64
CA ARG A 222 15.05 21.05 -2.82
C ARG A 222 13.87 21.21 -3.77
N ASN A 223 13.64 20.26 -4.67
CA ASN A 223 12.52 20.25 -5.60
C ASN A 223 11.26 19.65 -4.91
N ARG A 224 10.71 20.40 -3.97
CA ARG A 224 9.46 20.02 -3.30
C ARG A 224 8.28 20.37 -4.16
N LEU A 225 7.30 19.50 -4.13
CA LEU A 225 6.09 19.67 -4.88
C LEU A 225 5.11 20.63 -4.25
N LYS A 226 4.43 21.30 -5.15
CA LYS A 226 3.23 22.07 -4.89
C LYS A 226 2.01 21.12 -4.83
N LYS A 227 0.98 21.58 -4.15
CA LYS A 227 -0.37 21.00 -4.12
C LYS A 227 -0.85 20.57 -5.52
N ILE A 228 -1.24 19.30 -5.68
CA ILE A 228 -1.66 18.74 -6.99
C ILE A 228 -3.18 18.82 -7.21
N TYR A 229 -3.93 19.22 -6.20
CA TYR A 229 -5.39 19.30 -6.25
C TYR A 229 -5.88 20.73 -6.04
N VAL A 230 -7.06 21.01 -6.53
CA VAL A 230 -7.70 22.33 -6.39
C VAL A 230 -8.50 22.44 -5.10
N ASP A 231 -8.89 23.67 -4.73
CA ASP A 231 -9.70 23.92 -3.55
C ASP A 231 -10.97 23.07 -3.54
N ASN A 232 -11.30 22.49 -2.37
CA ASN A 232 -12.39 21.55 -2.08
C ASN A 232 -12.18 20.10 -2.58
N GLU A 233 -10.95 19.70 -2.84
CA GLU A 233 -10.58 18.31 -3.06
C GLU A 233 -9.67 17.83 -1.94
N SER A 234 -9.88 16.59 -1.49
CA SER A 234 -9.04 15.91 -0.49
C SER A 234 -8.35 14.71 -1.11
N CYS A 235 -7.07 14.52 -0.79
CA CYS A 235 -6.31 13.36 -1.22
C CYS A 235 -6.51 12.20 -0.22
N PHE A 236 -7.12 11.10 -0.65
CA PHE A 236 -7.34 9.91 0.16
C PHE A 236 -6.21 8.89 0.07
N GLY A 237 -5.44 8.94 -0.98
CA GLY A 237 -4.31 8.07 -1.18
C GLY A 237 -3.57 8.41 -2.46
N ALA A 238 -2.33 8.00 -2.55
CA ALA A 238 -1.54 8.10 -3.77
C ALA A 238 -0.49 7.00 -3.80
N VAL A 239 -0.07 6.64 -4.99
CA VAL A 239 0.98 5.66 -5.25
C VAL A 239 1.93 6.16 -6.33
N LEU A 240 3.19 5.73 -6.24
CA LEU A 240 4.23 5.96 -7.23
C LEU A 240 4.49 4.67 -8.00
N ILE A 241 4.61 4.74 -9.30
CA ILE A 241 5.01 3.61 -10.14
C ILE A 241 6.07 4.09 -11.13
N HIS A 242 7.20 3.41 -11.13
CA HIS A 242 8.28 3.66 -12.07
C HIS A 242 8.31 2.54 -13.12
N ASP A 243 8.00 2.88 -14.36
CA ASP A 243 8.26 2.00 -15.48
C ASP A 243 9.64 2.30 -16.09
N LYS A 244 10.03 1.56 -17.14
CA LYS A 244 11.35 1.69 -17.77
C LYS A 244 11.69 3.10 -18.28
N HIS A 245 10.71 3.96 -18.47
CA HIS A 245 10.85 5.24 -19.14
C HIS A 245 10.30 6.41 -18.36
N PHE A 246 9.29 6.16 -17.50
CA PHE A 246 8.54 7.23 -16.85
C PHE A 246 8.26 6.87 -15.40
N SER A 247 8.13 7.90 -14.58
CA SER A 247 7.59 7.79 -13.23
C SER A 247 6.17 8.35 -13.23
N TYR A 248 5.25 7.59 -12.69
CA TYR A 248 3.84 7.98 -12.57
C TYR A 248 3.48 8.20 -11.11
N LEU A 249 2.68 9.22 -10.88
CA LEU A 249 2.00 9.46 -9.62
C LEU A 249 0.51 9.28 -9.86
N VAL A 250 -0.09 8.31 -9.20
CA VAL A 250 -1.54 8.10 -9.27
C VAL A 250 -2.15 8.51 -7.94
N VAL A 251 -3.14 9.40 -7.99
CA VAL A 251 -3.76 10.02 -6.82
C VAL A 251 -5.24 9.70 -6.79
N LEU A 252 -5.70 9.24 -5.63
CA LEU A 252 -7.11 9.09 -5.32
C LEU A 252 -7.61 10.36 -4.61
N ILE A 253 -8.53 11.06 -5.24
CA ILE A 253 -9.05 12.34 -4.78
C ILE A 253 -10.56 12.22 -4.55
N SER A 254 -11.08 12.85 -3.51
CA SER A 254 -12.51 13.07 -3.32
C SER A 254 -12.83 14.55 -3.36
N ASN A 255 -13.95 14.87 -3.98
CA ASN A 255 -14.50 16.22 -3.99
C ASN A 255 -15.50 16.37 -2.84
N GLU A 256 -15.19 17.20 -1.86
CA GLU A 256 -15.97 17.37 -0.62
C GLU A 256 -17.39 17.88 -0.88
N ARG A 257 -17.62 18.62 -1.99
CA ARG A 257 -18.94 19.17 -2.30
C ARG A 257 -19.86 18.19 -3.02
N THR A 258 -19.31 17.38 -3.89
CA THR A 258 -20.09 16.48 -4.74
C THR A 258 -20.09 15.03 -4.27
N GLY A 259 -19.16 14.65 -3.38
CA GLY A 259 -18.91 13.28 -2.98
C GLY A 259 -18.39 12.40 -4.13
N ALA A 260 -17.96 13.00 -5.24
CA ALA A 260 -17.41 12.26 -6.36
C ALA A 260 -15.93 11.94 -6.09
N SER A 261 -15.54 10.70 -6.36
CA SER A 261 -14.14 10.28 -6.34
C SER A 261 -13.52 10.42 -7.74
N CYS A 262 -12.22 10.62 -7.76
CA CYS A 262 -11.44 10.79 -8.98
C CYS A 262 -10.08 10.12 -8.82
N LEU A 263 -9.69 9.37 -9.84
CA LEU A 263 -8.30 8.89 -9.98
C LEU A 263 -7.62 9.78 -11.02
N ARG A 264 -6.47 10.34 -10.67
CA ARG A 264 -5.63 11.11 -11.60
C ARG A 264 -4.26 10.47 -11.70
N SER A 265 -3.81 10.25 -12.92
CA SER A 265 -2.43 9.83 -13.21
C SER A 265 -1.65 11.01 -13.77
N TYR A 266 -0.47 11.20 -13.22
CA TYR A 266 0.48 12.23 -13.64
C TYR A 266 1.80 11.58 -14.02
N ASN A 267 2.40 12.07 -15.10
CA ASN A 267 3.78 11.75 -15.43
C ASN A 267 4.70 12.74 -14.72
N ILE A 268 5.75 12.20 -14.08
CA ILE A 268 6.78 12.98 -13.39
C ILE A 268 8.03 12.98 -14.26
N SER A 269 8.58 14.16 -14.54
CA SER A 269 9.87 14.35 -15.22
C SER A 269 10.78 15.31 -14.43
N ASN A 270 12.07 15.04 -14.49
CA ASN A 270 13.10 15.88 -13.85
C ASN A 270 13.37 17.15 -14.65
#